data_cba984190244e95289e761dcf8e3ea6f
#
_entry.id   cba984190244e95289e761dcf8e3ea6f
#
_cell.length_a   1.000
_cell.length_b   1.000
_cell.length_c   1.000
_cell.angle_alpha   90.00
_cell.angle_beta   90.00
_cell.angle_gamma   90.00
#
_symmetry.space_group_name_H-M   'P 1'
#
loop_
_entity.id
_entity.type
_entity.pdbx_description
1 polymer ?
#
loop_
_entity_poly.entity_id
_entity_poly.type
_entity_poly.pdbx_seq_one_letter_code
_entity_poly.pdbx_strand_id
1 'polypeptide(L)'
;MNHPGEDIVHVSGRRDDMSGEEDVQGSKILTDVKEAGSNQTPGKDDADPAEGSGRPRWLVPVVSAVVVVVFVMAGVVSWMVVSGRDHDREAERCSRAVALLETPAGGSAARVARWREAAEVSSDQVRDVKTVIAMARAVKNAGGTRPQTVGCDASMTTQDLKAAADKAEGLNGRYSELDRAAKAVLASRDAKDLDDARTALDAKKEEASRLLGDSDGKVADNASREALQQAIGQAEQTKGDKAQAWRDAVGPLQAAIDQVNASMQAKAQADQQAAEQAAQEAARQQAQATQQTAPSYRPSYGQNGGGGWAIPAPAQQPAPSLQGSSGYGNWRDRLKGNTTGGNGCNPDGSCGIG
;
A
#
# COMPACT_ATOMS: atom_id res chain seq x y z
N MET A 1 -22.37 26.10 36.28
CA MET A 1 -23.35 25.01 36.09
C MET A 1 -22.60 23.83 35.48
N ASN A 2 -22.42 22.85 36.32
CA ASN A 2 -22.08 21.43 36.12
C ASN A 2 -21.16 20.98 34.96
N HIS A 3 -19.90 20.70 35.31
CA HIS A 3 -19.06 19.72 34.63
C HIS A 3 -19.43 18.30 35.09
N PRO A 4 -19.41 17.31 34.24
CA PRO A 4 -19.16 15.93 34.62
C PRO A 4 -17.76 15.50 34.22
N GLY A 5 -17.15 14.79 35.17
CA GLY A 5 -15.81 14.29 35.23
C GLY A 5 -15.41 13.29 34.17
N GLU A 6 -14.14 13.37 33.81
CA GLU A 6 -13.42 12.41 32.99
C GLU A 6 -12.81 11.34 33.89
N ASP A 7 -13.34 10.13 33.77
CA ASP A 7 -12.74 8.93 34.34
C ASP A 7 -11.56 8.49 33.48
N ILE A 8 -10.36 8.73 33.99
CA ILE A 8 -9.11 8.21 33.43
C ILE A 8 -8.97 6.75 33.89
N VAL A 9 -9.23 5.83 32.97
CA VAL A 9 -8.93 4.40 33.16
C VAL A 9 -7.43 4.18 32.88
N HIS A 10 -6.63 4.09 33.94
CA HIS A 10 -5.26 3.59 33.90
C HIS A 10 -5.29 2.07 33.67
N VAL A 11 -5.04 1.63 32.42
CA VAL A 11 -4.71 0.24 32.15
C VAL A 11 -3.20 0.06 32.30
N SER A 12 -2.81 -0.46 33.45
CA SER A 12 -1.46 -0.93 33.76
C SER A 12 -1.20 -2.24 33.02
N GLY A 13 -0.49 -2.15 31.90
CA GLY A 13 -0.04 -3.32 31.15
C GLY A 13 1.15 -3.98 31.84
N ARG A 14 0.88 -5.14 32.43
CA ARG A 14 1.87 -6.07 33.00
C ARG A 14 2.64 -6.70 31.83
N ARG A 15 3.95 -6.45 31.78
CA ARG A 15 4.89 -7.21 30.97
C ARG A 15 5.14 -8.53 31.69
N ASP A 16 4.70 -9.62 31.09
CA ASP A 16 5.17 -10.96 31.44
C ASP A 16 6.26 -11.34 30.46
N ASP A 17 7.50 -11.22 30.93
CA ASP A 17 8.68 -11.92 30.40
C ASP A 17 8.43 -13.42 30.61
N MET A 18 8.24 -14.16 29.55
CA MET A 18 8.40 -15.62 29.53
C MET A 18 9.47 -15.99 28.52
N SER A 19 10.71 -15.95 28.99
CA SER A 19 11.80 -16.79 28.49
C SER A 19 11.50 -18.21 28.88
N GLY A 20 10.94 -18.99 27.97
CA GLY A 20 10.75 -20.43 28.07
C GLY A 20 11.67 -21.10 27.05
N GLU A 21 12.87 -21.41 27.50
CA GLU A 21 13.81 -22.36 26.90
C GLU A 21 13.24 -23.76 27.15
N GLU A 22 12.53 -24.32 26.18
CA GLU A 22 12.15 -25.75 26.24
C GLU A 22 13.17 -26.61 25.49
N ASP A 23 13.97 -27.26 26.31
CA ASP A 23 14.79 -28.42 25.98
C ASP A 23 13.99 -29.48 25.25
N VAL A 24 14.32 -29.70 23.98
CA VAL A 24 13.86 -30.86 23.22
C VAL A 24 14.71 -32.07 23.64
N GLN A 25 14.32 -32.72 24.70
CA GLN A 25 14.81 -34.07 25.04
C GLN A 25 14.23 -35.07 24.05
N GLY A 26 15.09 -35.53 23.18
CA GLY A 26 14.82 -36.67 22.30
C GLY A 26 14.49 -37.93 23.06
N SER A 27 13.22 -38.33 23.03
CA SER A 27 12.81 -39.66 23.47
C SER A 27 13.19 -40.69 22.41
N LYS A 28 14.35 -41.30 22.60
CA LYS A 28 14.73 -42.56 21.93
C LYS A 28 13.87 -43.69 22.52
N ILE A 29 12.83 -44.05 21.82
CA ILE A 29 12.15 -45.32 22.08
C ILE A 29 12.99 -46.42 21.45
N LEU A 30 13.79 -47.09 22.28
CA LEU A 30 14.44 -48.35 21.97
C LEU A 30 13.35 -49.41 21.91
N THR A 31 13.01 -49.91 20.75
CA THR A 31 12.29 -51.16 20.58
C THR A 31 13.30 -52.29 20.67
N ASP A 32 13.43 -52.85 21.88
CA ASP A 32 14.15 -54.06 22.14
C ASP A 32 13.28 -55.25 21.74
N VAL A 33 13.44 -55.72 20.51
CA VAL A 33 12.86 -56.99 20.06
C VAL A 33 13.81 -58.09 20.50
N LYS A 34 13.54 -58.67 21.67
CA LYS A 34 14.25 -59.82 22.17
C LYS A 34 13.79 -61.06 21.39
N GLU A 35 14.63 -61.46 20.41
CA GLU A 35 14.58 -62.79 19.80
C GLU A 35 14.87 -63.87 20.88
N ALA A 36 13.84 -64.62 21.23
CA ALA A 36 14.01 -65.86 21.97
C ALA A 36 14.15 -67.01 20.97
N GLY A 37 15.35 -67.22 20.52
CA GLY A 37 15.74 -68.46 19.88
C GLY A 37 15.77 -69.61 20.91
N SER A 38 14.89 -70.54 20.78
CA SER A 38 15.00 -71.82 21.51
C SER A 38 15.33 -72.92 20.52
N ASN A 39 16.62 -73.15 20.37
CA ASN A 39 17.16 -74.41 19.84
C ASN A 39 17.14 -75.45 20.93
N GLN A 40 16.35 -76.50 20.77
CA GLN A 40 16.53 -77.79 21.46
C GLN A 40 16.40 -78.88 20.43
N THR A 41 17.48 -79.49 20.10
CA THR A 41 17.69 -80.76 19.37
C THR A 41 17.90 -81.92 20.37
N PRO A 42 17.88 -83.11 19.94
CA PRO A 42 16.92 -84.10 20.40
C PRO A 42 17.55 -85.09 21.42
N GLY A 43 16.77 -85.48 22.33
CA GLY A 43 17.03 -86.70 23.17
C GLY A 43 16.38 -87.87 22.51
N LYS A 44 17.21 -88.80 22.18
CA LYS A 44 16.90 -90.14 21.71
C LYS A 44 16.83 -91.01 22.94
N ASP A 45 15.63 -91.59 23.24
CA ASP A 45 15.53 -92.79 24.12
C ASP A 45 14.42 -93.69 23.59
N ASP A 46 14.90 -94.89 23.34
CA ASP A 46 14.16 -96.04 22.89
C ASP A 46 13.22 -96.53 24.04
N ALA A 47 11.99 -96.83 23.70
CA ALA A 47 11.18 -97.89 24.37
C ALA A 47 9.92 -98.20 23.55
N ASP A 48 9.88 -99.31 23.01
CA ASP A 48 8.75 -100.08 22.44
C ASP A 48 7.94 -100.79 23.55
N PRO A 49 6.83 -101.45 23.25
CA PRO A 49 5.58 -101.03 22.66
C PRO A 49 4.37 -101.38 23.63
N ALA A 50 3.32 -100.71 23.50
CA ALA A 50 2.03 -101.22 24.06
C ALA A 50 0.85 -100.84 23.14
N GLU A 51 0.17 -101.80 22.76
CA GLU A 51 -1.05 -102.06 22.04
C GLU A 51 -2.16 -101.01 22.18
N GLY A 52 -2.77 -100.74 21.08
CA GLY A 52 -4.22 -100.83 21.01
C GLY A 52 -5.05 -99.60 21.33
N SER A 53 -5.29 -98.79 20.42
CA SER A 53 -6.61 -98.17 20.27
C SER A 53 -6.75 -97.62 18.83
N GLY A 54 -7.51 -98.42 18.08
CA GLY A 54 -7.85 -98.07 16.68
C GLY A 54 -8.63 -96.74 16.59
N ARG A 55 -7.93 -95.64 16.40
CA ARG A 55 -8.58 -94.43 15.99
C ARG A 55 -9.03 -94.55 14.56
N PRO A 56 -10.33 -94.39 14.26
CA PRO A 56 -10.84 -94.58 12.91
C PRO A 56 -10.15 -93.58 11.99
N ARG A 57 -9.46 -94.12 10.97
CA ARG A 57 -8.69 -93.37 9.98
C ARG A 57 -9.45 -92.20 9.24
N TRP A 58 -10.79 -92.25 9.43
CA TRP A 58 -11.63 -91.20 8.81
C TRP A 58 -11.69 -89.90 9.67
N LEU A 59 -11.29 -89.89 10.92
CA LEU A 59 -11.26 -88.65 11.76
C LEU A 59 -10.14 -87.74 11.40
N VAL A 60 -9.03 -88.21 10.84
CA VAL A 60 -7.89 -87.39 10.47
C VAL A 60 -8.26 -86.36 9.34
N PRO A 61 -8.96 -86.68 8.27
CA PRO A 61 -9.35 -85.69 7.28
C PRO A 61 -10.43 -84.71 7.77
N VAL A 62 -11.30 -85.14 8.71
CA VAL A 62 -12.32 -84.24 9.24
C VAL A 62 -11.74 -83.22 10.21
N VAL A 63 -10.78 -83.64 11.08
CA VAL A 63 -10.10 -82.70 11.98
C VAL A 63 -9.25 -81.68 11.18
N SER A 64 -8.53 -82.14 10.17
CA SER A 64 -7.74 -81.23 9.30
C SER A 64 -8.62 -80.27 8.53
N ALA A 65 -9.77 -80.67 8.01
CA ALA A 65 -10.70 -79.78 7.33
C ALA A 65 -11.30 -78.71 8.25
N VAL A 66 -11.66 -79.10 9.51
CA VAL A 66 -12.16 -78.15 10.54
C VAL A 66 -11.09 -77.17 10.94
N VAL A 67 -9.83 -77.58 11.10
CA VAL A 67 -8.71 -76.67 11.43
C VAL A 67 -8.48 -75.69 10.34
N VAL A 68 -8.47 -76.11 9.07
CA VAL A 68 -8.33 -75.19 7.90
C VAL A 68 -9.47 -74.18 7.85
N VAL A 69 -10.71 -74.57 8.07
CA VAL A 69 -11.86 -73.67 8.09
C VAL A 69 -11.74 -72.66 9.21
N VAL A 70 -11.30 -73.08 10.41
CA VAL A 70 -11.11 -72.14 11.53
C VAL A 70 -10.00 -71.10 11.24
N PHE A 71 -8.89 -71.55 10.63
CA PHE A 71 -7.83 -70.61 10.23
C PHE A 71 -8.28 -69.64 9.12
N VAL A 72 -9.04 -70.11 8.15
CA VAL A 72 -9.59 -69.23 7.08
C VAL A 72 -10.58 -68.25 7.70
N MET A 73 -11.48 -68.67 8.57
CA MET A 73 -12.42 -67.78 9.25
C MET A 73 -11.72 -66.79 10.17
N ALA A 74 -10.72 -67.22 10.95
CA ALA A 74 -9.90 -66.32 11.76
C ALA A 74 -9.11 -65.31 10.90
N GLY A 75 -8.59 -65.75 9.76
CA GLY A 75 -7.91 -64.89 8.79
C GLY A 75 -8.85 -63.84 8.19
N VAL A 76 -10.06 -64.26 7.77
CA VAL A 76 -11.08 -63.34 7.22
C VAL A 76 -11.54 -62.32 8.25
N VAL A 77 -11.83 -62.76 9.49
CA VAL A 77 -12.22 -61.85 10.59
C VAL A 77 -11.09 -60.88 10.93
N SER A 78 -9.86 -61.36 11.03
CA SER A 78 -8.70 -60.50 11.27
C SER A 78 -8.52 -59.47 10.15
N TRP A 79 -8.66 -59.90 8.91
CA TRP A 79 -8.59 -59.02 7.75
C TRP A 79 -9.72 -57.98 7.74
N MET A 80 -10.99 -58.34 8.05
CA MET A 80 -12.11 -57.42 8.17
C MET A 80 -11.87 -56.37 9.28
N VAL A 81 -11.39 -56.80 10.45
CA VAL A 81 -11.11 -55.88 11.58
C VAL A 81 -9.97 -54.92 11.27
N VAL A 82 -8.92 -55.41 10.64
CA VAL A 82 -7.80 -54.54 10.23
C VAL A 82 -8.22 -53.57 9.14
N SER A 83 -8.94 -54.04 8.12
CA SER A 83 -9.45 -53.20 7.03
C SER A 83 -10.42 -52.12 7.51
N GLY A 84 -11.29 -52.44 8.48
CA GLY A 84 -12.21 -51.48 9.11
C GLY A 84 -11.44 -50.37 9.85
N ARG A 85 -10.42 -50.75 10.62
CA ARG A 85 -9.60 -49.78 11.37
C ARG A 85 -8.81 -48.86 10.45
N ASP A 86 -8.31 -49.35 9.33
CA ASP A 86 -7.57 -48.54 8.36
C ASP A 86 -8.53 -47.60 7.64
N HIS A 87 -9.75 -48.03 7.30
CA HIS A 87 -10.78 -47.18 6.75
C HIS A 87 -11.13 -46.02 7.69
N ASP A 88 -11.39 -46.29 8.97
CA ASP A 88 -11.73 -45.27 9.97
C ASP A 88 -10.60 -44.25 10.17
N ARG A 89 -9.33 -44.69 10.16
CA ARG A 89 -8.16 -43.81 10.26
C ARG A 89 -8.04 -42.89 9.08
N GLU A 90 -8.22 -43.38 7.85
CA GLU A 90 -8.13 -42.54 6.63
C GLU A 90 -9.35 -41.62 6.54
N ALA A 91 -10.54 -42.03 6.98
CA ALA A 91 -11.71 -41.15 7.08
C ALA A 91 -11.46 -39.98 8.04
N GLU A 92 -10.90 -40.29 9.22
CA GLU A 92 -10.53 -39.25 10.19
C GLU A 92 -9.42 -38.32 9.70
N ARG A 93 -8.40 -38.88 9.02
CA ARG A 93 -7.33 -38.10 8.40
C ARG A 93 -7.89 -37.14 7.32
N CYS A 94 -8.75 -37.66 6.45
CA CYS A 94 -9.41 -36.88 5.40
C CYS A 94 -10.25 -35.75 6.00
N SER A 95 -11.10 -36.05 6.97
CA SER A 95 -11.95 -35.05 7.66
C SER A 95 -11.10 -33.94 8.30
N ARG A 96 -10.01 -34.34 8.96
CA ARG A 96 -9.09 -33.39 9.60
C ARG A 96 -8.37 -32.52 8.58
N ALA A 97 -7.92 -33.09 7.45
CA ALA A 97 -7.28 -32.36 6.38
C ALA A 97 -8.24 -31.36 5.71
N VAL A 98 -9.50 -31.76 5.50
CA VAL A 98 -10.54 -30.86 4.96
C VAL A 98 -10.90 -29.76 5.96
N ALA A 99 -11.03 -30.08 7.25
CA ALA A 99 -11.27 -29.08 8.29
C ALA A 99 -10.18 -27.99 8.32
N LEU A 100 -8.91 -28.35 8.07
CA LEU A 100 -7.81 -27.37 7.94
C LEU A 100 -7.95 -26.44 6.73
N LEU A 101 -8.59 -26.88 5.65
CA LEU A 101 -8.90 -26.01 4.50
C LEU A 101 -10.03 -25.03 4.82
N GLU A 102 -10.98 -25.43 5.65
CA GLU A 102 -12.18 -24.67 6.02
C GLU A 102 -11.93 -23.73 7.21
N THR A 103 -10.95 -24.04 8.06
CA THR A 103 -10.59 -23.22 9.23
C THR A 103 -9.60 -22.13 8.85
N PRO A 104 -10.03 -20.91 8.61
CA PRO A 104 -9.13 -19.78 8.53
C PRO A 104 -9.38 -18.85 9.72
N ALA A 105 -8.34 -18.36 10.28
CA ALA A 105 -8.40 -17.15 11.06
C ALA A 105 -8.95 -16.02 10.17
N GLY A 106 -10.26 -15.80 10.22
CA GLY A 106 -10.90 -14.70 9.52
C GLY A 106 -11.87 -15.02 8.37
N GLY A 107 -12.43 -16.24 8.32
CA GLY A 107 -13.46 -16.66 7.34
C GLY A 107 -12.91 -16.87 5.92
N SER A 108 -13.40 -17.92 5.25
CA SER A 108 -12.98 -18.26 3.89
C SER A 108 -13.17 -17.12 2.88
N ALA A 109 -14.23 -16.33 3.02
CA ALA A 109 -14.55 -15.20 2.15
C ALA A 109 -13.52 -14.05 2.26
N ALA A 110 -13.12 -13.66 3.48
CA ALA A 110 -12.12 -12.62 3.69
C ALA A 110 -10.73 -13.02 3.16
N ARG A 111 -10.39 -14.30 3.29
CA ARG A 111 -9.16 -14.89 2.76
C ARG A 111 -9.12 -14.81 1.23
N VAL A 112 -10.22 -15.23 0.58
CA VAL A 112 -10.35 -15.18 -0.88
C VAL A 112 -10.35 -13.73 -1.39
N ALA A 113 -11.02 -12.81 -0.69
CA ALA A 113 -10.99 -11.39 -1.03
C ALA A 113 -9.57 -10.83 -1.00
N ARG A 114 -8.78 -11.15 0.04
CA ARG A 114 -7.37 -10.75 0.15
C ARG A 114 -6.52 -11.33 -0.98
N TRP A 115 -6.72 -12.59 -1.36
CA TRP A 115 -5.97 -13.17 -2.48
C TRP A 115 -6.27 -12.48 -3.81
N ARG A 116 -7.55 -12.13 -4.06
CA ARG A 116 -7.94 -11.39 -5.26
C ARG A 116 -7.35 -9.99 -5.26
N GLU A 117 -7.50 -9.27 -4.16
CA GLU A 117 -6.90 -7.94 -4.00
C GLU A 117 -5.39 -7.97 -4.27
N ALA A 118 -4.66 -8.91 -3.66
CA ALA A 118 -3.22 -9.05 -3.86
C ALA A 118 -2.83 -9.46 -5.29
N ALA A 119 -3.68 -10.24 -5.99
CA ALA A 119 -3.44 -10.66 -7.36
C ALA A 119 -3.66 -9.54 -8.39
N GLU A 120 -4.44 -8.51 -8.04
CA GLU A 120 -4.71 -7.34 -8.88
C GLU A 120 -3.64 -6.25 -8.74
N VAL A 121 -2.75 -6.35 -7.74
CA VAL A 121 -1.68 -5.37 -7.52
C VAL A 121 -0.62 -5.49 -8.61
N SER A 122 -0.35 -4.40 -9.30
CA SER A 122 0.68 -4.29 -10.35
C SER A 122 2.07 -3.97 -9.77
N SER A 123 3.10 -4.17 -10.60
CA SER A 123 4.50 -4.00 -10.18
C SER A 123 4.88 -2.56 -9.84
N ASP A 124 4.22 -1.57 -10.41
CA ASP A 124 4.40 -0.15 -10.15
C ASP A 124 3.77 0.32 -8.83
N GLN A 125 2.82 -0.46 -8.29
CA GLN A 125 2.12 -0.18 -7.04
C GLN A 125 2.85 -0.71 -5.80
N VAL A 126 3.96 -1.43 -5.95
CA VAL A 126 4.68 -2.05 -4.84
C VAL A 126 6.09 -1.51 -4.70
N ARG A 127 6.62 -1.54 -3.49
CA ARG A 127 8.01 -1.20 -3.21
C ARG A 127 8.98 -2.28 -3.70
N ASP A 128 8.58 -3.57 -3.57
CA ASP A 128 9.37 -4.73 -4.02
C ASP A 128 8.60 -5.55 -5.05
N VAL A 129 9.01 -5.44 -6.31
CA VAL A 129 8.42 -6.15 -7.46
C VAL A 129 8.48 -7.67 -7.31
N LYS A 130 9.45 -8.21 -6.53
CA LYS A 130 9.56 -9.65 -6.30
C LYS A 130 8.34 -10.23 -5.61
N THR A 131 7.64 -9.42 -4.80
CA THR A 131 6.41 -9.85 -4.13
C THR A 131 5.28 -10.15 -5.12
N VAL A 132 5.13 -9.34 -6.17
CA VAL A 132 4.14 -9.56 -7.24
C VAL A 132 4.47 -10.82 -8.02
N ILE A 133 5.75 -11.05 -8.34
CA ILE A 133 6.20 -12.27 -9.02
C ILE A 133 5.93 -13.50 -8.15
N ALA A 134 6.20 -13.43 -6.85
CA ALA A 134 5.92 -14.51 -5.91
C ALA A 134 4.42 -14.79 -5.81
N MET A 135 3.58 -13.75 -5.78
CA MET A 135 2.13 -13.87 -5.79
C MET A 135 1.62 -14.58 -7.06
N ALA A 136 2.09 -14.16 -8.23
CA ALA A 136 1.70 -14.79 -9.49
C ALA A 136 2.06 -16.29 -9.53
N ARG A 137 3.23 -16.66 -8.98
CA ARG A 137 3.64 -18.07 -8.84
C ARG A 137 2.73 -18.83 -7.87
N ALA A 138 2.45 -18.23 -6.71
CA ALA A 138 1.59 -18.85 -5.70
C ALA A 138 0.15 -19.07 -6.25
N VAL A 139 -0.41 -18.10 -6.98
CA VAL A 139 -1.72 -18.23 -7.64
C VAL A 139 -1.68 -19.38 -8.66
N LYS A 140 -0.64 -19.47 -9.49
CA LYS A 140 -0.49 -20.56 -10.47
C LYS A 140 -0.40 -21.92 -9.76
N ASN A 141 0.39 -22.03 -8.71
CA ASN A 141 0.57 -23.28 -7.95
C ASN A 141 -0.71 -23.70 -7.23
N ALA A 142 -1.52 -22.76 -6.74
CA ALA A 142 -2.80 -23.03 -6.09
C ALA A 142 -3.93 -23.36 -7.07
N GLY A 143 -3.74 -23.17 -8.37
CA GLY A 143 -4.78 -23.34 -9.39
C GLY A 143 -5.77 -22.20 -9.44
N GLY A 144 -5.37 -21.00 -8.99
CA GLY A 144 -6.18 -19.79 -8.96
C GLY A 144 -6.40 -19.24 -7.55
N THR A 145 -7.25 -18.21 -7.45
CA THR A 145 -7.64 -17.58 -6.17
C THR A 145 -8.95 -18.13 -5.62
N ARG A 146 -9.56 -19.13 -6.24
CA ARG A 146 -10.77 -19.79 -5.76
C ARG A 146 -10.40 -21.06 -5.01
N PRO A 147 -10.87 -21.26 -3.77
CA PRO A 147 -10.66 -22.50 -3.04
C PRO A 147 -11.31 -23.67 -3.78
N GLN A 148 -10.59 -24.80 -3.81
CA GLN A 148 -11.13 -26.06 -4.29
C GLN A 148 -11.74 -26.81 -3.12
N THR A 149 -12.87 -27.46 -3.35
CA THR A 149 -13.51 -28.35 -2.37
C THR A 149 -12.98 -29.76 -2.51
N VAL A 150 -12.78 -30.43 -1.38
CA VAL A 150 -12.46 -31.84 -1.28
C VAL A 150 -13.49 -32.47 -0.36
N GLY A 151 -14.17 -33.51 -0.83
CA GLY A 151 -15.15 -34.25 -0.01
C GLY A 151 -14.50 -35.45 0.66
N CYS A 152 -14.95 -35.78 1.88
CA CYS A 152 -14.61 -36.97 2.63
C CYS A 152 -15.92 -37.67 2.98
N ASP A 153 -16.42 -38.52 2.09
CA ASP A 153 -17.65 -39.29 2.35
C ASP A 153 -17.29 -40.64 2.99
N ALA A 154 -18.05 -41.05 4.02
CA ALA A 154 -17.81 -42.30 4.68
C ALA A 154 -18.07 -43.53 3.79
N SER A 155 -18.76 -43.37 2.66
CA SER A 155 -18.97 -44.42 1.65
C SER A 155 -17.78 -44.62 0.71
N MET A 156 -16.79 -43.71 0.72
CA MET A 156 -15.59 -43.81 -0.13
C MET A 156 -14.73 -45.01 0.29
N THR A 157 -13.98 -45.56 -0.66
CA THR A 157 -13.02 -46.61 -0.31
C THR A 157 -11.86 -46.04 0.51
N THR A 158 -11.14 -46.86 1.25
CA THR A 158 -9.94 -46.46 1.99
C THR A 158 -8.91 -45.79 1.10
N GLN A 159 -8.78 -46.25 -0.14
CA GLN A 159 -7.86 -45.67 -1.12
C GLN A 159 -8.32 -44.28 -1.60
N ASP A 160 -9.61 -44.10 -1.81
CA ASP A 160 -10.17 -42.81 -2.21
C ASP A 160 -10.08 -41.78 -1.07
N LEU A 161 -10.35 -42.23 0.18
CA LEU A 161 -10.17 -41.40 1.37
C LEU A 161 -8.74 -40.93 1.54
N LYS A 162 -7.77 -41.81 1.34
CA LYS A 162 -6.34 -41.47 1.33
C LYS A 162 -6.00 -40.47 0.25
N ALA A 163 -6.45 -40.70 -0.98
CA ALA A 163 -6.22 -39.77 -2.10
C ALA A 163 -6.86 -38.38 -1.84
N ALA A 164 -8.05 -38.36 -1.25
CA ALA A 164 -8.73 -37.13 -0.85
C ALA A 164 -7.95 -36.39 0.28
N ALA A 165 -7.47 -37.12 1.29
CA ALA A 165 -6.64 -36.55 2.36
C ALA A 165 -5.34 -35.96 1.81
N ASP A 166 -4.60 -36.70 0.98
CA ASP A 166 -3.36 -36.25 0.36
C ASP A 166 -3.59 -34.99 -0.52
N LYS A 167 -4.71 -34.95 -1.24
CA LYS A 167 -5.12 -33.77 -2.01
C LYS A 167 -5.42 -32.58 -1.11
N ALA A 168 -6.17 -32.78 -0.03
CA ALA A 168 -6.52 -31.71 0.92
C ALA A 168 -5.27 -31.14 1.61
N GLU A 169 -4.36 -32.00 2.06
CA GLU A 169 -3.06 -31.59 2.66
C GLU A 169 -2.21 -30.80 1.65
N GLY A 170 -2.13 -31.27 0.40
CA GLY A 170 -1.42 -30.57 -0.67
C GLY A 170 -2.02 -29.19 -0.97
N LEU A 171 -3.35 -29.06 -1.00
CA LEU A 171 -4.05 -27.79 -1.16
C LEU A 171 -3.79 -26.86 0.03
N ASN A 172 -3.81 -27.36 1.24
CA ASN A 172 -3.54 -26.55 2.43
C ASN A 172 -2.13 -25.94 2.40
N GLY A 173 -1.12 -26.71 1.97
CA GLY A 173 0.23 -26.21 1.75
C GLY A 173 0.27 -25.05 0.72
N ARG A 174 -0.38 -25.23 -0.43
CA ARG A 174 -0.47 -24.23 -1.50
C ARG A 174 -1.22 -22.96 -1.07
N TYR A 175 -2.31 -23.11 -0.33
CA TYR A 175 -3.06 -21.96 0.21
C TYR A 175 -2.31 -21.21 1.29
N SER A 176 -1.50 -21.91 2.11
CA SER A 176 -0.61 -21.26 3.06
C SER A 176 0.50 -20.45 2.38
N GLU A 177 1.01 -20.92 1.25
CA GLU A 177 1.96 -20.20 0.42
C GLU A 177 1.29 -18.96 -0.23
N LEU A 178 0.07 -19.13 -0.76
CA LEU A 178 -0.73 -18.06 -1.32
C LEU A 178 -1.04 -16.96 -0.30
N ASP A 179 -1.38 -17.33 0.95
CA ASP A 179 -1.59 -16.39 2.04
C ASP A 179 -0.34 -15.56 2.37
N ARG A 180 0.83 -16.23 2.41
CA ARG A 180 2.10 -15.54 2.65
C ARG A 180 2.43 -14.57 1.52
N ALA A 181 2.24 -15.01 0.28
CA ALA A 181 2.49 -14.17 -0.89
C ALA A 181 1.54 -12.96 -0.92
N ALA A 182 0.24 -13.17 -0.66
CA ALA A 182 -0.75 -12.09 -0.60
C ALA A 182 -0.41 -11.05 0.49
N LYS A 183 -0.06 -11.50 1.69
CA LYS A 183 0.39 -10.60 2.76
C LYS A 183 1.63 -9.80 2.36
N ALA A 184 2.59 -10.44 1.69
CA ALA A 184 3.82 -9.77 1.27
C ALA A 184 3.55 -8.68 0.21
N VAL A 185 2.68 -8.95 -0.78
CA VAL A 185 2.29 -7.96 -1.80
C VAL A 185 1.59 -6.76 -1.15
N LEU A 186 0.58 -7.01 -0.30
CA LEU A 186 -0.16 -5.94 0.34
C LEU A 186 0.73 -5.10 1.27
N ALA A 187 1.61 -5.73 2.03
CA ALA A 187 2.59 -5.02 2.86
C ALA A 187 3.57 -4.19 2.02
N SER A 188 3.99 -4.70 0.85
CA SER A 188 4.87 -3.98 -0.08
C SER A 188 4.17 -2.79 -0.73
N ARG A 189 2.87 -2.90 -1.05
CA ARG A 189 2.03 -1.80 -1.52
C ARG A 189 1.88 -0.73 -0.43
N ASP A 190 1.52 -1.14 0.79
CA ASP A 190 1.35 -0.21 1.90
C ASP A 190 2.65 0.53 2.23
N ALA A 191 3.81 -0.14 2.10
CA ALA A 191 5.11 0.49 2.27
C ALA A 191 5.41 1.52 1.18
N LYS A 192 5.08 1.23 -0.09
CA LYS A 192 5.20 2.19 -1.18
C LYS A 192 4.28 3.39 -0.99
N ASP A 193 3.02 3.15 -0.64
CA ASP A 193 2.05 4.20 -0.36
C ASP A 193 2.53 5.15 0.76
N LEU A 194 3.18 4.60 1.78
CA LEU A 194 3.78 5.39 2.85
C LEU A 194 4.97 6.21 2.37
N ASP A 195 5.87 5.62 1.59
CA ASP A 195 7.03 6.32 1.03
C ASP A 195 6.58 7.46 0.08
N ASP A 196 5.60 7.20 -0.79
CA ASP A 196 5.03 8.19 -1.70
C ASP A 196 4.36 9.35 -0.94
N ALA A 197 3.60 9.05 0.11
CA ALA A 197 2.95 10.06 0.95
C ALA A 197 3.96 10.92 1.72
N ARG A 198 5.05 10.34 2.21
CA ARG A 198 6.17 11.08 2.83
C ARG A 198 6.84 12.01 1.85
N THR A 199 7.18 11.48 0.67
CA THR A 199 7.82 12.26 -0.40
C THR A 199 6.94 13.44 -0.82
N ALA A 200 5.62 13.24 -0.94
CA ALA A 200 4.67 14.29 -1.29
C ALA A 200 4.61 15.39 -0.21
N LEU A 201 4.59 15.02 1.08
CA LEU A 201 4.61 15.99 2.18
C LEU A 201 5.94 16.74 2.22
N ASP A 202 7.08 16.06 2.02
CA ASP A 202 8.40 16.70 2.03
C ASP A 202 8.53 17.72 0.88
N ALA A 203 8.09 17.36 -0.33
CA ALA A 203 8.05 18.27 -1.45
C ALA A 203 7.16 19.51 -1.16
N LYS A 204 6.01 19.29 -0.49
CA LYS A 204 5.10 20.38 -0.12
C LYS A 204 5.69 21.29 0.96
N LYS A 205 6.45 20.76 1.92
CA LYS A 205 7.19 21.54 2.92
C LYS A 205 8.27 22.42 2.27
N GLU A 206 9.00 21.87 1.29
CA GLU A 206 9.98 22.65 0.55
C GLU A 206 9.34 23.81 -0.21
N GLU A 207 8.20 23.57 -0.89
CA GLU A 207 7.43 24.62 -1.57
C GLU A 207 7.00 25.72 -0.59
N ALA A 208 6.44 25.31 0.55
CA ALA A 208 6.00 26.22 1.61
C ALA A 208 7.16 27.06 2.18
N SER A 209 8.32 26.45 2.41
CA SER A 209 9.50 27.12 2.95
C SER A 209 10.07 28.13 1.95
N ARG A 210 10.09 27.81 0.65
CA ARG A 210 10.48 28.75 -0.42
C ARG A 210 9.51 29.92 -0.47
N LEU A 211 8.21 29.66 -0.46
CA LEU A 211 7.18 30.69 -0.49
C LEU A 211 7.28 31.60 0.73
N LEU A 212 7.56 31.07 1.92
CA LEU A 212 7.75 31.85 3.14
C LEU A 212 8.91 32.85 2.99
N GLY A 213 10.02 32.45 2.37
CA GLY A 213 11.14 33.33 2.04
C GLY A 213 10.78 34.38 0.97
N ASP A 214 10.15 33.94 -0.13
CA ASP A 214 9.85 34.78 -1.27
C ASP A 214 8.74 35.81 -1.00
N SER A 215 7.88 35.57 -0.04
CA SER A 215 6.75 36.41 0.34
C SER A 215 7.11 37.55 1.30
N ASP A 216 8.37 37.66 1.72
CA ASP A 216 8.78 38.70 2.68
C ASP A 216 8.59 40.11 2.08
N GLY A 217 7.88 40.95 2.84
CA GLY A 217 7.50 42.30 2.42
C GLY A 217 6.52 42.38 1.22
N LYS A 218 6.05 41.23 0.66
CA LYS A 218 5.18 41.16 -0.50
C LYS A 218 3.75 40.75 -0.20
N VAL A 219 3.40 40.53 1.03
CA VAL A 219 2.03 40.16 1.48
C VAL A 219 1.25 41.39 1.94
N ALA A 220 -0.05 41.37 1.79
CA ALA A 220 -0.92 42.43 2.30
C ALA A 220 -1.07 42.31 3.85
N ASP A 221 -0.98 41.08 4.37
CA ASP A 221 -1.10 40.78 5.79
C ASP A 221 -0.06 39.73 6.21
N ASN A 222 0.75 40.05 7.22
CA ASN A 222 1.75 39.13 7.78
C ASN A 222 1.14 37.91 8.49
N ALA A 223 -0.13 37.97 8.91
CA ALA A 223 -0.80 36.84 9.54
C ALA A 223 -0.84 35.60 8.61
N SER A 224 -0.91 35.82 7.28
CA SER A 224 -0.85 34.72 6.30
C SER A 224 0.52 33.99 6.32
N ARG A 225 1.62 34.72 6.51
CA ARG A 225 2.98 34.16 6.62
C ARG A 225 3.16 33.42 7.96
N GLU A 226 2.63 33.96 9.04
CA GLU A 226 2.64 33.31 10.36
C GLU A 226 1.86 31.99 10.33
N ALA A 227 0.69 31.97 9.68
CA ALA A 227 -0.09 30.76 9.46
C ALA A 227 0.69 29.72 8.64
N LEU A 228 1.41 30.13 7.60
CA LEU A 228 2.26 29.24 6.80
C LEU A 228 3.40 28.68 7.64
N GLN A 229 4.07 29.48 8.46
CA GLN A 229 5.12 29.02 9.35
C GLN A 229 4.61 28.00 10.37
N GLN A 230 3.43 28.22 10.93
CA GLN A 230 2.78 27.28 11.85
C GLN A 230 2.43 25.97 11.13
N ALA A 231 1.89 26.05 9.91
CA ALA A 231 1.54 24.86 9.11
C ALA A 231 2.79 24.03 8.77
N ILE A 232 3.93 24.66 8.45
CA ILE A 232 5.21 23.98 8.25
C ILE A 232 5.62 23.25 9.54
N GLY A 233 5.59 23.92 10.68
CA GLY A 233 5.94 23.31 11.98
C GLY A 233 5.01 22.15 12.36
N GLN A 234 3.72 22.21 12.02
CA GLN A 234 2.80 21.08 12.23
C GLN A 234 3.13 19.91 11.27
N ALA A 235 3.44 20.19 10.02
CA ALA A 235 3.82 19.19 9.02
C ALA A 235 5.14 18.48 9.42
N GLU A 236 6.09 19.16 10.03
CA GLU A 236 7.34 18.57 10.55
C GLU A 236 7.11 17.61 11.71
N GLN A 237 6.06 17.79 12.47
CA GLN A 237 5.70 16.94 13.60
C GLN A 237 4.93 15.69 13.17
N THR A 238 4.58 15.56 11.89
CA THR A 238 3.85 14.40 11.38
C THR A 238 4.66 13.13 11.55
N LYS A 239 4.06 12.12 12.20
CA LYS A 239 4.67 10.82 12.49
C LYS A 239 3.66 9.71 12.24
N GLY A 240 4.17 8.52 12.01
CA GLY A 240 3.34 7.32 11.88
C GLY A 240 3.82 6.39 10.78
N ASP A 241 3.25 5.20 10.80
CA ASP A 241 3.51 4.09 9.89
C ASP A 241 2.42 3.92 8.82
N LYS A 242 1.42 4.82 8.80
CA LYS A 242 0.31 4.83 7.86
C LYS A 242 0.40 6.03 6.92
N ALA A 243 0.27 5.77 5.62
CA ALA A 243 0.27 6.79 4.57
C ALA A 243 -0.78 7.88 4.80
N GLN A 244 -1.92 7.52 5.41
CA GLN A 244 -3.03 8.44 5.65
C GLN A 244 -2.62 9.65 6.49
N ALA A 245 -1.88 9.46 7.58
CA ALA A 245 -1.42 10.55 8.45
C ALA A 245 -0.57 11.58 7.69
N TRP A 246 0.26 11.10 6.75
CA TRP A 246 1.11 11.96 5.92
C TRP A 246 0.31 12.70 4.84
N ARG A 247 -0.69 12.04 4.23
CA ARG A 247 -1.62 12.67 3.30
C ARG A 247 -2.48 13.74 3.96
N ASP A 248 -2.97 13.47 5.16
CA ASP A 248 -3.80 14.42 5.91
C ASP A 248 -3.03 15.70 6.29
N ALA A 249 -1.72 15.61 6.50
CA ALA A 249 -0.87 16.76 6.80
C ALA A 249 -0.64 17.70 5.60
N VAL A 250 -0.85 17.22 4.38
CA VAL A 250 -0.69 18.05 3.16
C VAL A 250 -1.78 19.11 3.05
N GLY A 251 -3.02 18.79 3.45
CA GLY A 251 -4.17 19.68 3.29
C GLY A 251 -4.01 21.04 4.00
N PRO A 252 -3.74 21.07 5.31
CA PRO A 252 -3.50 22.31 6.05
C PRO A 252 -2.33 23.13 5.49
N LEU A 253 -1.25 22.47 5.06
CA LEU A 253 -0.09 23.13 4.47
C LEU A 253 -0.44 23.77 3.13
N GLN A 254 -1.19 23.08 2.28
CA GLN A 254 -1.68 23.63 1.02
C GLN A 254 -2.59 24.84 1.25
N ALA A 255 -3.51 24.77 2.19
CA ALA A 255 -4.38 25.91 2.52
C ALA A 255 -3.60 27.16 2.98
N ALA A 256 -2.54 26.98 3.76
CA ALA A 256 -1.68 28.08 4.17
C ALA A 256 -0.86 28.65 3.00
N ILE A 257 -0.38 27.83 2.08
CA ILE A 257 0.26 28.26 0.83
C ILE A 257 -0.70 29.15 0.00
N ASP A 258 -1.95 28.70 -0.15
CA ASP A 258 -2.96 29.42 -0.91
C ASP A 258 -3.29 30.78 -0.28
N GLN A 259 -3.32 30.86 1.06
CA GLN A 259 -3.53 32.13 1.79
C GLN A 259 -2.39 33.14 1.55
N VAL A 260 -1.13 32.69 1.59
CA VAL A 260 0.02 33.56 1.29
C VAL A 260 -0.05 34.05 -0.16
N ASN A 261 -0.31 33.19 -1.10
CA ASN A 261 -0.45 33.56 -2.51
C ASN A 261 -1.58 34.59 -2.74
N ALA A 262 -2.72 34.40 -2.09
CA ALA A 262 -3.84 35.36 -2.16
C ALA A 262 -3.44 36.71 -1.53
N SER A 263 -2.72 36.70 -0.39
CA SER A 263 -2.23 37.91 0.27
C SER A 263 -1.21 38.69 -0.61
N MET A 264 -0.31 37.97 -1.31
CA MET A 264 0.62 38.57 -2.25
C MET A 264 -0.10 39.23 -3.43
N GLN A 265 -1.12 38.57 -3.98
CA GLN A 265 -1.94 39.11 -5.06
C GLN A 265 -2.69 40.37 -4.59
N ALA A 266 -3.26 40.37 -3.41
CA ALA A 266 -3.97 41.52 -2.84
C ALA A 266 -3.01 42.72 -2.67
N LYS A 267 -1.80 42.48 -2.18
CA LYS A 267 -0.78 43.54 -2.06
C LYS A 267 -0.39 44.12 -3.44
N ALA A 268 -0.13 43.26 -4.41
CA ALA A 268 0.23 43.70 -5.75
C ALA A 268 -0.89 44.58 -6.39
N GLN A 269 -2.16 44.22 -6.17
CA GLN A 269 -3.28 45.03 -6.64
C GLN A 269 -3.37 46.38 -5.92
N ALA A 270 -3.17 46.37 -4.57
CA ALA A 270 -3.17 47.60 -3.78
C ALA A 270 -2.02 48.56 -4.21
N ASP A 271 -0.83 48.02 -4.42
CA ASP A 271 0.33 48.77 -4.86
C ASP A 271 0.11 49.39 -6.28
N GLN A 272 -0.52 48.65 -7.20
CA GLN A 272 -0.92 49.17 -8.52
C GLN A 272 -1.92 50.32 -8.40
N GLN A 273 -2.98 50.17 -7.59
CA GLN A 273 -3.98 51.19 -7.38
C GLN A 273 -3.37 52.46 -6.74
N ALA A 274 -2.46 52.28 -5.77
CA ALA A 274 -1.75 53.41 -5.18
C ALA A 274 -0.86 54.14 -6.18
N ALA A 275 -0.15 53.41 -7.06
CA ALA A 275 0.65 53.99 -8.11
C ALA A 275 -0.21 54.76 -9.15
N GLU A 276 -1.36 54.23 -9.54
CA GLU A 276 -2.29 54.94 -10.45
C GLU A 276 -2.85 56.21 -9.81
N GLN A 277 -3.23 56.17 -8.52
CA GLN A 277 -3.71 57.35 -7.78
C GLN A 277 -2.61 58.40 -7.70
N ALA A 278 -1.38 58.03 -7.34
CA ALA A 278 -0.25 58.94 -7.29
C ALA A 278 0.04 59.58 -8.66
N ALA A 279 -0.04 58.82 -9.75
CA ALA A 279 0.13 59.35 -11.11
C ALA A 279 -0.97 60.35 -11.50
N GLN A 280 -2.23 60.08 -11.13
CA GLN A 280 -3.34 60.99 -11.35
C GLN A 280 -3.20 62.30 -10.54
N GLU A 281 -2.78 62.21 -9.29
CA GLU A 281 -2.51 63.39 -8.45
C GLU A 281 -1.36 64.23 -9.01
N ALA A 282 -0.26 63.63 -9.43
CA ALA A 282 0.86 64.31 -10.09
C ALA A 282 0.43 65.03 -11.37
N ALA A 283 -0.41 64.37 -12.19
CA ALA A 283 -0.94 64.98 -13.41
C ALA A 283 -1.85 66.19 -13.10
N ARG A 284 -2.68 66.12 -12.05
CA ARG A 284 -3.53 67.24 -11.60
C ARG A 284 -2.67 68.43 -11.12
N GLN A 285 -1.62 68.17 -10.34
CA GLN A 285 -0.69 69.21 -9.86
C GLN A 285 0.02 69.90 -11.01
N GLN A 286 0.49 69.14 -12.02
CA GLN A 286 1.10 69.73 -13.21
C GLN A 286 0.11 70.59 -14.00
N ALA A 287 -1.14 70.17 -14.18
CA ALA A 287 -2.18 70.92 -14.85
C ALA A 287 -2.47 72.23 -14.12
N GLN A 288 -2.52 72.24 -12.78
CA GLN A 288 -2.71 73.47 -11.99
C GLN A 288 -1.53 74.40 -12.06
N ALA A 289 -0.29 73.91 -12.02
CA ALA A 289 0.91 74.69 -12.15
C ALA A 289 0.98 75.38 -13.52
N THR A 290 0.55 74.71 -14.59
CA THR A 290 0.51 75.29 -15.95
C THR A 290 -0.55 76.37 -16.08
N GLN A 291 -1.66 76.28 -15.37
CA GLN A 291 -2.70 77.30 -15.34
C GLN A 291 -2.26 78.58 -14.57
N GLN A 292 -1.44 78.49 -13.56
CA GLN A 292 -0.95 79.60 -12.75
C GLN A 292 0.19 80.37 -13.50
N THR A 293 0.91 79.74 -14.40
CA THR A 293 1.98 80.31 -15.14
C THR A 293 1.56 80.86 -16.54
N ALA A 294 0.29 80.71 -16.90
CA ALA A 294 -0.21 81.34 -18.12
C ALA A 294 -0.20 82.83 -17.97
N PRO A 295 0.63 83.60 -18.80
CA PRO A 295 0.64 85.02 -18.74
C PRO A 295 -0.75 85.57 -19.10
N SER A 296 -1.35 86.39 -18.21
CA SER A 296 -2.60 87.13 -18.49
C SER A 296 -2.36 88.09 -19.60
N TYR A 297 -2.53 87.66 -20.84
CA TYR A 297 -2.52 88.54 -22.00
C TYR A 297 -3.75 89.41 -21.95
N ARG A 298 -3.56 90.62 -21.41
CA ARG A 298 -4.54 91.69 -21.50
C ARG A 298 -4.45 92.28 -22.89
N PRO A 299 -5.40 92.19 -23.77
CA PRO A 299 -5.34 92.89 -25.01
C PRO A 299 -5.48 94.38 -24.74
N SER A 300 -4.35 95.16 -24.91
CA SER A 300 -4.36 96.62 -24.95
C SER A 300 -4.94 97.03 -26.27
N TYR A 301 -6.16 97.54 -26.26
CA TYR A 301 -6.68 98.31 -27.41
C TYR A 301 -5.98 99.62 -27.47
N GLY A 302 -4.91 99.75 -28.24
CA GLY A 302 -4.21 100.94 -28.66
C GLY A 302 -4.37 101.15 -30.15
N GLN A 303 -5.20 102.13 -30.52
CA GLN A 303 -5.48 102.59 -31.84
C GLN A 303 -4.24 103.30 -32.39
N ASN A 304 -3.78 102.91 -33.57
CA ASN A 304 -3.26 103.75 -34.70
C ASN A 304 -2.01 103.15 -35.37
N GLY A 305 -2.05 103.08 -36.72
CA GLY A 305 -0.98 103.42 -37.65
C GLY A 305 -0.07 102.29 -38.13
N GLY A 306 -0.35 101.79 -39.33
CA GLY A 306 0.51 101.57 -40.48
C GLY A 306 1.85 100.91 -40.28
N GLY A 307 2.11 99.87 -41.01
CA GLY A 307 3.46 99.36 -41.28
C GLY A 307 3.54 97.84 -41.18
N GLY A 308 3.52 97.17 -42.34
CA GLY A 308 3.68 95.74 -42.43
C GLY A 308 5.08 95.29 -42.02
N TRP A 309 5.15 94.47 -41.09
CA TRP A 309 6.30 93.62 -40.80
C TRP A 309 5.80 92.22 -40.56
N ALA A 310 6.26 91.33 -41.42
CA ALA A 310 6.00 89.92 -41.27
C ALA A 310 6.64 89.44 -39.97
N ILE A 311 5.77 88.94 -39.05
CA ILE A 311 6.23 88.31 -37.85
C ILE A 311 6.65 86.88 -38.21
N PRO A 312 7.93 86.47 -37.94
CA PRO A 312 8.30 85.07 -38.09
C PRO A 312 7.46 84.24 -37.14
N ALA A 313 6.88 83.14 -37.64
CA ALA A 313 6.21 82.13 -36.83
C ALA A 313 7.16 81.64 -35.73
N PRO A 314 6.70 81.51 -34.49
CA PRO A 314 7.51 80.94 -33.45
C PRO A 314 7.88 79.53 -33.85
N ALA A 315 9.19 79.23 -33.83
CA ALA A 315 9.72 77.91 -34.02
C ALA A 315 9.05 76.98 -32.99
N GLN A 316 8.37 75.99 -33.49
CA GLN A 316 7.89 74.91 -32.68
C GLN A 316 9.14 74.28 -32.03
N GLN A 317 9.29 74.44 -30.72
CA GLN A 317 10.22 73.64 -29.94
C GLN A 317 9.87 72.18 -30.14
N PRO A 318 10.81 71.35 -30.52
CA PRO A 318 10.56 69.89 -30.53
C PRO A 318 10.20 69.50 -29.16
N ALA A 319 9.07 68.77 -29.01
CA ALA A 319 8.69 68.09 -27.79
C ALA A 319 9.89 67.27 -27.23
N PRO A 320 10.18 67.36 -25.94
CA PRO A 320 11.23 66.52 -25.36
C PRO A 320 10.87 65.05 -25.68
N SER A 321 11.68 64.43 -26.53
CA SER A 321 11.65 63.00 -26.72
C SER A 321 11.96 62.39 -25.37
N LEU A 322 10.92 61.81 -24.74
CA LEU A 322 11.07 60.91 -23.64
C LEU A 322 11.79 59.62 -24.11
N GLN A 323 13.12 59.78 -24.24
CA GLN A 323 14.01 58.66 -24.37
C GLN A 323 14.22 58.08 -22.99
N GLY A 324 13.09 57.66 -22.42
CA GLY A 324 13.08 56.79 -21.27
C GLY A 324 13.59 55.43 -21.73
N SER A 325 14.77 55.13 -21.29
CA SER A 325 15.31 53.76 -21.24
C SER A 325 14.32 52.85 -20.52
N SER A 326 13.26 52.41 -21.18
CA SER A 326 12.40 51.36 -20.71
C SER A 326 13.06 50.03 -21.04
N GLY A 327 14.00 49.64 -20.21
CA GLY A 327 14.54 48.27 -20.15
C GLY A 327 13.54 47.23 -19.63
N TYR A 328 12.25 47.46 -19.78
CA TYR A 328 11.23 46.46 -19.55
C TYR A 328 10.87 45.84 -20.89
N GLY A 329 11.70 44.87 -21.29
CA GLY A 329 11.36 43.96 -22.36
C GLY A 329 9.98 43.36 -22.07
N ASN A 330 9.11 43.47 -23.09
CA ASN A 330 7.73 43.01 -23.06
C ASN A 330 7.68 41.59 -22.52
N TRP A 331 7.05 41.37 -21.39
CA TRP A 331 6.93 40.05 -20.75
C TRP A 331 6.35 38.98 -21.70
N ARG A 332 5.58 39.43 -22.71
CA ARG A 332 5.06 38.55 -23.77
C ARG A 332 6.13 38.01 -24.70
N ASP A 333 7.23 38.74 -24.91
CA ASP A 333 8.35 38.25 -25.73
C ASP A 333 9.26 37.30 -24.99
N ARG A 334 9.31 37.38 -23.63
CA ARG A 334 9.97 36.37 -22.77
C ARG A 334 9.24 35.05 -22.76
N LEU A 335 7.92 35.04 -22.93
CA LEU A 335 7.13 33.79 -23.02
C LEU A 335 7.28 33.09 -24.36
N LYS A 336 7.69 33.81 -25.43
CA LYS A 336 7.94 33.22 -26.77
C LYS A 336 9.31 32.55 -26.90
N GLY A 337 10.26 32.87 -26.03
CA GLY A 337 11.65 32.37 -26.12
C GLY A 337 11.98 31.17 -25.26
N ASN A 338 11.07 30.69 -24.37
CA ASN A 338 11.40 29.63 -23.40
C ASN A 338 10.41 28.47 -23.43
N THR A 339 9.84 28.15 -24.59
CA THR A 339 9.10 26.92 -24.81
C THR A 339 9.98 25.87 -25.51
N THR A 340 11.14 25.57 -24.92
CA THR A 340 11.89 24.37 -25.19
C THR A 340 11.82 23.52 -23.94
N GLY A 341 10.73 22.77 -23.80
CA GLY A 341 10.50 21.87 -22.64
C GLY A 341 9.03 21.61 -22.40
N GLY A 342 8.23 21.49 -23.41
CA GLY A 342 6.83 21.02 -23.27
C GLY A 342 6.59 19.91 -24.28
N ASN A 343 6.09 18.78 -23.79
CA ASN A 343 5.63 17.63 -24.54
C ASN A 343 4.63 18.05 -25.63
N GLY A 344 5.15 18.51 -26.76
CA GLY A 344 4.38 18.82 -27.96
C GLY A 344 4.55 17.67 -28.95
N CYS A 345 3.43 17.06 -29.34
CA CYS A 345 3.43 16.16 -30.48
C CYS A 345 3.69 16.98 -31.74
N ASN A 346 4.56 16.50 -32.61
CA ASN A 346 4.82 17.10 -33.93
C ASN A 346 3.59 16.92 -34.84
N PRO A 347 3.41 17.76 -35.87
CA PRO A 347 2.31 17.65 -36.82
C PRO A 347 2.27 16.33 -37.60
N ASP A 348 3.33 15.52 -37.55
CA ASP A 348 3.47 14.18 -38.13
C ASP A 348 3.03 13.05 -37.19
N GLY A 349 2.53 13.37 -35.98
CA GLY A 349 1.98 12.38 -35.03
C GLY A 349 3.01 11.68 -34.15
N SER A 350 4.31 12.09 -34.15
CA SER A 350 5.31 11.52 -33.27
C SER A 350 5.39 12.31 -31.96
N CYS A 351 5.09 11.66 -30.83
CA CYS A 351 5.25 12.19 -29.47
C CYS A 351 6.51 11.59 -28.83
N GLY A 352 7.54 12.39 -28.61
CA GLY A 352 8.75 11.98 -27.91
C GLY A 352 8.51 11.91 -26.39
N ILE A 353 8.72 10.76 -25.79
CA ILE A 353 8.82 10.59 -24.33
C ILE A 353 10.27 10.90 -23.97
N GLY A 354 10.50 12.01 -23.31
CA GLY A 354 11.77 12.35 -22.68
C GLY A 354 11.69 12.14 -21.19
#